data_f625bb024cfca46d89d32e147cd7dad1
#
_entry.id   f625bb024cfca46d89d32e147cd7dad1
#
_cell.length_a   1.000
_cell.length_b   1.000
_cell.length_c   1.000
_cell.angle_alpha   90.00
_cell.angle_beta   90.00
_cell.angle_gamma   90.00
#
_symmetry.space_group_name_H-M   'P 1'
#
loop_
_entity.id
_entity.type
_entity.pdbx_description
1 polymer ?
#
loop_
_entity_poly.entity_id
_entity_poly.type
_entity_poly.pdbx_seq_one_letter_code
_entity_poly.pdbx_strand_id
1 'polypeptide(L)'
;MRIPIRHGEVLLLPVNSTPVGSSERVTSCVVGESESGHDPVLDGDREFARIVDAKGTLYVDLDEPTRLWYLRDHDQRRERELEVAAGVWRVVRRTAPEVREVQAS
;
A
#
# COMPACT_ATOMS: atom_id res chain seq x y z
N MET A 1 8.99 7.76 16.02
CA MET A 1 9.68 7.05 14.93
C MET A 1 8.76 6.03 14.31
N ARG A 2 8.71 5.99 13.00
CA ARG A 2 7.87 5.03 12.31
C ARG A 2 8.64 3.73 12.10
N ILE A 3 7.96 2.61 12.22
CA ILE A 3 8.56 1.31 11.98
C ILE A 3 7.86 0.64 10.81
N PRO A 4 8.52 -0.31 10.15
CA PRO A 4 7.88 -1.02 9.05
C PRO A 4 6.60 -1.71 9.49
N ILE A 5 5.61 -1.75 8.61
CA ILE A 5 4.33 -2.37 8.85
C ILE A 5 4.14 -3.50 7.85
N ARG A 6 3.94 -4.73 8.35
CA ARG A 6 3.58 -5.84 7.48
C ARG A 6 2.13 -6.18 7.73
N HIS A 7 1.35 -6.18 6.67
CA HIS A 7 -0.07 -6.45 6.79
C HIS A 7 -0.48 -7.32 5.60
N GLY A 8 -0.55 -8.63 5.85
CA GLY A 8 -0.83 -9.56 4.78
C GLY A 8 0.29 -9.58 3.75
N GLU A 9 -0.03 -9.31 2.52
CA GLU A 9 0.92 -9.34 1.43
C GLU A 9 1.60 -8.01 1.18
N VAL A 10 1.30 -7.01 2.00
CA VAL A 10 1.85 -5.68 1.83
C VAL A 10 2.82 -5.37 2.95
N LEU A 11 3.94 -4.75 2.58
CA LEU A 11 4.91 -4.26 3.54
C LEU A 11 5.07 -2.76 3.28
N LEU A 12 4.88 -1.96 4.33
CA LEU A 12 5.06 -0.52 4.24
C LEU A 12 6.34 -0.16 4.97
N LEU A 13 7.26 0.49 4.24
CA LEU A 13 8.56 0.87 4.78
C LEU A 13 8.59 2.39 4.93
N PRO A 14 8.90 2.91 6.11
CA PRO A 14 8.98 4.36 6.28
C PRO A 14 10.17 4.92 5.50
N VAL A 15 9.95 6.08 4.90
CA VAL A 15 10.97 6.75 4.08
C VAL A 15 11.13 8.15 4.62
N ASN A 16 12.37 8.63 4.64
CA ASN A 16 12.68 9.92 5.25
C ASN A 16 12.53 11.11 4.32
N SER A 17 12.35 10.88 3.03
CA SER A 17 12.22 11.97 2.09
C SER A 17 11.19 11.60 1.03
N THR A 18 10.62 12.65 0.40
CA THR A 18 9.63 12.45 -0.65
C THR A 18 10.33 12.04 -1.93
N PRO A 19 9.92 10.94 -2.55
CA PRO A 19 10.55 10.50 -3.78
C PRO A 19 10.13 11.39 -4.95
N VAL A 20 10.94 11.34 -6.00
CA VAL A 20 10.64 12.06 -7.23
C VAL A 20 9.90 11.10 -8.15
N GLY A 21 8.74 11.52 -8.64
CA GLY A 21 7.95 10.67 -9.53
C GLY A 21 6.63 11.31 -9.85
N SER A 22 5.78 10.55 -10.52
CA SER A 22 4.42 11.00 -10.84
C SER A 22 3.58 10.96 -9.58
N SER A 23 2.92 12.06 -9.28
CA SER A 23 2.17 12.21 -8.04
C SER A 23 0.73 12.59 -8.35
N GLU A 24 -0.21 12.00 -7.63
CA GLU A 24 -1.59 12.41 -7.72
C GLU A 24 -2.21 12.39 -6.34
N ARG A 25 -3.22 13.23 -6.15
CA ARG A 25 -3.93 13.31 -4.87
C ARG A 25 -5.12 12.36 -4.92
N VAL A 26 -5.22 11.52 -3.91
CA VAL A 26 -6.29 10.52 -3.83
C VAL A 26 -6.79 10.42 -2.39
N THR A 27 -8.01 9.97 -2.21
CA THR A 27 -8.52 9.70 -0.86
C THR A 27 -8.43 8.23 -0.52
N SER A 28 -8.25 7.37 -1.53
CA SER A 28 -8.04 5.95 -1.28
C SER A 28 -7.14 5.38 -2.37
N CYS A 29 -6.46 4.31 -2.04
CA CYS A 29 -5.49 3.72 -2.95
C CYS A 29 -5.35 2.24 -2.67
N VAL A 30 -5.55 1.41 -3.69
CA VAL A 30 -5.29 -0.02 -3.58
C VAL A 30 -3.78 -0.19 -3.60
N VAL A 31 -3.22 -0.76 -2.52
CA VAL A 31 -1.77 -0.86 -2.39
C VAL A 31 -1.26 -2.26 -2.64
N GLY A 32 -2.11 -3.16 -3.10
CA GLY A 32 -1.68 -4.49 -3.47
C GLY A 32 -2.82 -5.27 -4.05
N GLU A 33 -2.54 -6.53 -4.42
CA GLU A 33 -3.57 -7.42 -4.90
C GLU A 33 -3.43 -8.74 -4.17
N SER A 34 -4.56 -9.35 -3.87
CA SER A 34 -4.57 -10.60 -3.17
C SER A 34 -5.22 -11.64 -4.04
N GLU A 35 -4.64 -12.82 -4.10
CA GLU A 35 -5.22 -13.92 -4.87
C GLU A 35 -6.53 -14.38 -4.25
N SER A 36 -6.76 -14.07 -3.00
CA SER A 36 -7.99 -14.45 -2.33
C SER A 36 -9.12 -13.46 -2.56
N GLY A 37 -8.87 -12.36 -3.29
CA GLY A 37 -9.89 -11.37 -3.54
C GLY A 37 -10.05 -10.34 -2.45
N HIS A 38 -9.11 -10.29 -1.51
CA HIS A 38 -9.16 -9.31 -0.41
C HIS A 38 -8.04 -8.30 -0.64
N ASP A 39 -8.30 -7.28 -1.43
CA ASP A 39 -7.26 -6.31 -1.79
C ASP A 39 -7.04 -5.33 -0.66
N PRO A 40 -5.77 -5.05 -0.32
CA PRO A 40 -5.46 -4.06 0.70
C PRO A 40 -5.66 -2.65 0.16
N VAL A 41 -6.32 -1.81 0.95
CA VAL A 41 -6.66 -0.44 0.54
C VAL A 41 -6.25 0.52 1.65
N LEU A 42 -5.56 1.61 1.27
CA LEU A 42 -5.35 2.75 2.15
C LEU A 42 -6.49 3.72 1.93
N ASP A 43 -7.18 4.09 2.99
CA ASP A 43 -8.39 4.89 2.90
C ASP A 43 -8.35 6.00 3.94
N GLY A 44 -8.30 7.24 3.49
CA GLY A 44 -8.20 8.39 4.37
C GLY A 44 -9.42 9.27 4.29
N ASP A 45 -9.64 10.07 5.34
CA ASP A 45 -10.69 11.06 5.35
C ASP A 45 -10.33 12.26 4.49
N ARG A 46 -9.04 12.44 4.22
CA ARG A 46 -8.53 13.53 3.41
C ARG A 46 -7.62 12.98 2.34
N GLU A 47 -7.35 13.81 1.35
CA GLU A 47 -6.47 13.40 0.27
C GLU A 47 -5.04 13.21 0.76
N PHE A 48 -4.35 12.29 0.13
CA PHE A 48 -2.92 12.10 0.33
C PHE A 48 -2.29 11.89 -1.03
N ALA A 49 -0.95 11.96 -1.09
CA ALA A 49 -0.25 11.82 -2.37
C ALA A 49 0.08 10.35 -2.64
N ARG A 50 -0.21 9.93 -3.85
CA ARG A 50 0.18 8.64 -4.37
C ARG A 50 1.27 8.91 -5.39
N ILE A 51 2.47 8.35 -5.20
CA ILE A 51 3.63 8.68 -6.02
C ILE A 51 4.21 7.41 -6.61
N VAL A 52 4.48 7.44 -7.91
CA VAL A 52 5.12 6.32 -8.59
C VAL A 52 6.42 6.84 -9.19
N ASP A 53 7.55 6.25 -8.82
CA ASP A 53 8.83 6.72 -9.32
C ASP A 53 9.15 6.13 -10.69
N ALA A 54 10.32 6.45 -11.22
CA ALA A 54 10.70 6.02 -12.57
C ALA A 54 10.83 4.51 -12.70
N LYS A 55 11.03 3.82 -11.59
CA LYS A 55 11.15 2.37 -11.60
C LYS A 55 9.83 1.67 -11.36
N GLY A 56 8.75 2.43 -11.20
CA GLY A 56 7.45 1.85 -10.93
C GLY A 56 7.19 1.55 -9.48
N THR A 57 8.03 2.01 -8.58
CA THR A 57 7.83 1.80 -7.15
C THR A 57 6.76 2.76 -6.64
N LEU A 58 5.84 2.24 -5.87
CA LEU A 58 4.74 3.01 -5.32
C LEU A 58 5.09 3.53 -3.94
N TYR A 59 4.82 4.82 -3.73
CA TYR A 59 4.95 5.45 -2.42
C TYR A 59 3.65 6.17 -2.12
N VAL A 60 3.37 6.36 -0.83
CA VAL A 60 2.28 7.21 -0.40
C VAL A 60 2.83 8.21 0.59
N ASP A 61 2.36 9.45 0.50
CA ASP A 61 2.75 10.50 1.42
C ASP A 61 1.48 10.90 2.16
N LEU A 62 1.38 10.44 3.40
CA LEU A 62 0.16 10.62 4.19
C LEU A 62 0.29 11.86 5.03
N ASP A 63 -0.64 12.82 4.84
CA ASP A 63 -0.62 14.04 5.61
C ASP A 63 -1.10 13.82 7.03
N GLU A 64 -1.86 12.77 7.26
CA GLU A 64 -2.36 12.43 8.59
C GLU A 64 -2.54 10.92 8.67
N PRO A 65 -2.76 10.38 9.85
CA PRO A 65 -2.94 8.93 9.97
C PRO A 65 -4.07 8.44 9.08
N THR A 66 -3.84 7.32 8.43
CA THR A 66 -4.73 6.79 7.41
C THR A 66 -4.93 5.31 7.70
N ARG A 67 -6.08 4.78 7.34
CA ARG A 67 -6.39 3.40 7.66
C ARG A 67 -6.07 2.48 6.51
N LEU A 68 -5.47 1.33 6.83
CA LEU A 68 -5.20 0.26 5.89
C LEU A 68 -6.12 -0.89 6.25
N TRP A 69 -6.87 -1.40 5.27
CA TRP A 69 -7.79 -2.49 5.52
C TRP A 69 -7.93 -3.32 4.25
N TYR A 70 -8.50 -4.52 4.41
CA TYR A 70 -8.71 -5.42 3.29
C TYR A 70 -10.20 -5.43 2.93
N LEU A 71 -10.49 -5.24 1.66
CA LEU A 71 -11.86 -5.24 1.17
C LEU A 71 -12.24 -6.66 0.77
N ARG A 72 -13.35 -7.14 1.32
CA ARG A 72 -13.87 -8.42 0.92
C ARG A 72 -14.80 -8.22 -0.25
N ASP A 73 -14.50 -8.89 -1.37
CA ASP A 73 -15.20 -8.61 -2.61
C ASP A 73 -16.69 -8.83 -2.56
N HIS A 74 -17.13 -9.93 -1.98
CA HIS A 74 -18.53 -10.31 -2.15
C HIS A 74 -19.49 -9.56 -1.23
N ASP A 75 -19.02 -9.00 -0.12
CA ASP A 75 -19.92 -8.28 0.78
C ASP A 75 -19.39 -6.90 1.15
N GLN A 76 -18.32 -6.46 0.55
CA GLN A 76 -17.77 -5.11 0.74
C GLN A 76 -17.43 -4.81 2.20
N ARG A 77 -17.06 -5.82 2.97
CA ARG A 77 -16.72 -5.61 4.36
C ARG A 77 -15.24 -5.27 4.51
N ARG A 78 -14.96 -4.38 5.42
CA ARG A 78 -13.59 -4.06 5.78
C ARG A 78 -13.08 -5.09 6.76
N GLU A 79 -11.88 -5.60 6.49
CA GLU A 79 -11.27 -6.58 7.36
C GLU A 79 -9.85 -6.15 7.69
N ARG A 80 -9.39 -6.54 8.89
CA ARG A 80 -7.99 -6.36 9.29
C ARG A 80 -7.55 -4.90 9.22
N GLU A 81 -8.41 -4.02 9.71
CA GLU A 81 -8.14 -2.59 9.67
C GLU A 81 -7.05 -2.23 10.67
N LEU A 82 -6.11 -1.39 10.24
CA LEU A 82 -5.11 -0.85 11.14
C LEU A 82 -4.75 0.56 10.70
N GLU A 83 -4.19 1.33 11.62
CA GLU A 83 -3.86 2.72 11.36
C GLU A 83 -2.40 2.85 10.93
N VAL A 84 -2.16 3.64 9.87
CA VAL A 84 -0.82 3.92 9.36
C VAL A 84 -0.51 5.38 9.65
N ALA A 85 0.61 5.64 10.32
CA ALA A 85 0.97 6.98 10.74
C ALA A 85 1.25 7.89 9.55
N ALA A 86 1.13 9.21 9.76
CA ALA A 86 1.45 10.19 8.75
C ALA A 86 2.93 10.06 8.34
N GLY A 87 3.22 10.44 7.11
CA GLY A 87 4.57 10.42 6.58
C GLY A 87 4.64 9.69 5.25
N VAL A 88 5.85 9.56 4.73
CA VAL A 88 6.07 8.91 3.45
C VAL A 88 6.38 7.44 3.67
N TRP A 89 5.71 6.58 2.92
CA TRP A 89 5.88 5.14 3.02
C TRP A 89 6.12 4.57 1.63
N ARG A 90 7.06 3.64 1.53
CA ARG A 90 7.27 2.87 0.33
C ARG A 90 6.42 1.62 0.42
N VAL A 91 5.69 1.32 -0.64
CA VAL A 91 4.80 0.16 -0.68
C VAL A 91 5.52 -0.99 -1.36
N VAL A 92 5.72 -2.09 -0.64
CA VAL A 92 6.34 -3.28 -1.17
C VAL A 92 5.29 -4.37 -1.21
N ARG A 93 5.04 -4.91 -2.39
CA ARG A 93 4.04 -5.95 -2.57
C ARG A 93 4.73 -7.28 -2.78
N ARG A 94 4.20 -8.28 -2.14
CA ARG A 94 4.68 -9.62 -2.40
C ARG A 94 3.99 -10.10 -3.67
N THR A 95 4.75 -10.48 -4.66
CA THR A 95 4.18 -11.00 -5.86
C THR A 95 4.54 -12.46 -5.97
N ALA A 96 3.52 -13.29 -6.07
CA ALA A 96 3.72 -14.70 -6.11
C ALA A 96 4.51 -15.18 -7.31
N PRO A 97 4.27 -14.63 -8.48
CA PRO A 97 4.93 -15.19 -9.63
C PRO A 97 6.41 -15.18 -9.58
N GLU A 98 6.97 -14.20 -8.98
CA GLU A 98 8.37 -14.18 -8.99
C GLU A 98 8.91 -15.26 -8.20
N VAL A 99 8.17 -15.83 -7.42
CA VAL A 99 8.68 -16.94 -6.75
C VAL A 99 8.78 -18.09 -7.65
N ARG A 100 8.03 -18.14 -8.34
CA ARG A 100 8.08 -19.16 -9.03
C ARG A 100 8.59 -19.23 -10.11
N GLU A 101 8.79 -18.57 -10.32
CA GLU A 101 9.09 -18.69 -11.42
C GLU A 101 9.89 -19.49 -11.58
N VAL A 102 10.01 -19.54 -11.03
CA VAL A 102 10.65 -20.15 -11.25
C VAL A 102 10.54 -21.25 -11.63
N GLN A 103 10.04 -21.43 -11.44
CA GLN A 103 9.87 -22.30 -11.80
C GLN A 103 9.93 -22.71 -12.78
N ALA A 104 9.77 -22.24 -12.92
CA ALA A 104 9.68 -22.58 -13.96
C ALA A 104 10.39 -23.43 -14.34
N SER A 105 10.40 -23.54 -14.21
CA SER A 105 10.97 -24.09 -14.57
C SER A 105 11.27 -24.58 -14.81
#